data_432d0f20ebec18c3f6fc79ea4b8f5856
#
_entry.id   432d0f20ebec18c3f6fc79ea4b8f5856
#
_cell.length_a   1.000
_cell.length_b   1.000
_cell.length_c   1.000
_cell.angle_alpha   90.00
_cell.angle_beta   90.00
_cell.angle_gamma   90.00
#
_symmetry.space_group_name_H-M   'P 1'
#
loop_
_entity.id
_entity.type
_entity.pdbx_description
1 polymer ?
#
loop_
_entity_poly.entity_id
_entity_poly.type
_entity_poly.pdbx_seq_one_letter_code
_entity_poly.pdbx_strand_id
1 'polypeptide(L)'
;MLFSQIVARSTFILGRVYEALAGSPDGGNIPPTRDYFYVGGHYENITTGNSTNQYMIGHIYVERLTPPKVTQPYPIIFVAGSGQTGTNFLTTPDNRPGWSTHFLSLGYVVYLTDQPSRGRSPWYPGIGSIAAFDTHKVETLFTAPEDYGLWPQAHLHTQWPGTGHPGDPVFDAFYATQVQLQADKLISEETNAKAYAALLDRIGPAHLITHSQAGAYGWRIGDARPNLVKAIVALEPSGPPFENAFPFEGRERTWGITDLEVTYEPTAGPNATDLYTVTIAAKDEEHTSCILQAEPAKRLKNLSRVKVLVVTAEASFHQPYDYCTVLYLRQAGVEVEFLDLGEVGVRGNGHMMFMELNGEQIADQVGAWFERQKA
;
A
#
# COMPACT_ATOMS: atom_id res chain seq x y z
N MET A 1 6.40 -53.36 -11.09
CA MET A 1 5.09 -52.97 -10.53
C MET A 1 5.30 -51.90 -9.44
N LEU A 2 5.73 -50.72 -9.79
CA LEU A 2 5.93 -49.61 -8.80
C LEU A 2 5.93 -48.25 -9.49
N PHE A 3 5.05 -48.04 -10.48
CA PHE A 3 4.90 -46.72 -11.17
C PHE A 3 3.46 -46.26 -11.30
N SER A 4 2.53 -46.82 -10.53
CA SER A 4 1.08 -46.55 -10.71
C SER A 4 0.39 -45.85 -9.53
N GLN A 5 1.10 -45.34 -8.52
CA GLN A 5 0.46 -44.77 -7.33
C GLN A 5 0.82 -43.30 -7.04
N ILE A 6 1.54 -42.57 -7.90
CA ILE A 6 1.94 -41.19 -7.66
C ILE A 6 1.06 -40.18 -8.42
N VAL A 7 0.25 -40.61 -9.38
CA VAL A 7 -0.57 -39.68 -10.21
C VAL A 7 -1.94 -39.32 -9.58
N ALA A 8 -2.38 -40.02 -8.55
CA ALA A 8 -3.74 -39.89 -8.01
C ALA A 8 -3.91 -38.84 -6.88
N ARG A 9 -2.88 -38.11 -6.46
CA ARG A 9 -3.00 -37.11 -5.36
C ARG A 9 -2.94 -35.64 -5.77
N SER A 10 -2.63 -35.32 -7.02
CA SER A 10 -2.53 -33.91 -7.47
C SER A 10 -3.81 -33.31 -8.03
N THR A 11 -4.87 -34.11 -8.21
CA THR A 11 -6.12 -33.65 -8.85
C THR A 11 -7.18 -33.18 -7.85
N PHE A 12 -6.95 -33.30 -6.54
CA PHE A 12 -7.97 -32.97 -5.52
C PHE A 12 -7.80 -31.56 -4.90
N ILE A 13 -6.72 -30.83 -5.17
CA ILE A 13 -6.50 -29.51 -4.55
C ILE A 13 -7.07 -28.37 -5.40
N LEU A 14 -7.20 -28.54 -6.71
CA LEU A 14 -7.78 -27.53 -7.60
C LEU A 14 -9.31 -27.43 -7.54
N GLY A 15 -10.01 -28.46 -7.04
CA GLY A 15 -11.47 -28.46 -6.96
C GLY A 15 -12.06 -27.67 -5.78
N ARG A 16 -11.33 -27.51 -4.68
CA ARG A 16 -11.88 -26.85 -3.47
C ARG A 16 -11.78 -25.33 -3.45
N VAL A 17 -10.94 -24.72 -4.26
CA VAL A 17 -10.86 -23.25 -4.36
C VAL A 17 -12.09 -22.66 -5.07
N TYR A 18 -12.76 -23.44 -5.92
CA TYR A 18 -14.02 -23.02 -6.56
C TYR A 18 -15.27 -23.25 -5.70
N GLU A 19 -15.25 -24.16 -4.76
CA GLU A 19 -16.41 -24.45 -3.89
C GLU A 19 -16.58 -23.45 -2.74
N ALA A 20 -15.53 -22.76 -2.30
CA ALA A 20 -15.61 -21.71 -1.27
C ALA A 20 -16.25 -20.40 -1.79
N LEU A 21 -16.37 -20.26 -3.13
CA LEU A 21 -17.06 -19.15 -3.78
C LEU A 21 -18.49 -19.52 -4.24
N ALA A 22 -18.90 -20.78 -4.09
CA ALA A 22 -20.26 -21.23 -4.36
C ALA A 22 -21.10 -21.06 -3.09
N GLY A 23 -21.68 -19.90 -2.93
CA GLY A 23 -22.75 -19.67 -1.95
C GLY A 23 -23.93 -20.63 -2.19
N SER A 24 -24.75 -20.83 -1.15
CA SER A 24 -25.95 -21.69 -1.12
C SER A 24 -26.82 -21.63 -2.38
N PRO A 25 -27.54 -22.71 -2.72
CA PRO A 25 -28.26 -22.88 -4.02
C PRO A 25 -29.46 -21.98 -4.27
N ASP A 26 -29.77 -21.00 -3.43
CA ASP A 26 -30.92 -20.10 -3.57
C ASP A 26 -30.53 -18.63 -3.66
N GLY A 27 -30.05 -18.23 -4.82
CA GLY A 27 -29.75 -16.85 -5.19
C GLY A 27 -28.46 -16.83 -6.03
N GLY A 28 -28.62 -16.96 -7.35
CA GLY A 28 -27.51 -17.09 -8.31
C GLY A 28 -26.34 -16.13 -8.02
N ASN A 29 -25.32 -16.61 -7.36
CA ASN A 29 -24.10 -15.87 -7.06
C ASN A 29 -23.30 -15.72 -8.35
N ILE A 30 -23.61 -14.68 -9.12
CA ILE A 30 -22.86 -14.35 -10.33
C ILE A 30 -21.47 -13.93 -9.87
N PRO A 31 -20.38 -14.61 -10.31
CA PRO A 31 -19.04 -14.21 -9.93
C PRO A 31 -18.70 -12.81 -10.48
N PRO A 32 -17.80 -12.07 -9.84
CA PRO A 32 -17.33 -10.80 -10.36
C PRO A 32 -16.68 -11.00 -11.74
N THR A 33 -16.87 -10.06 -12.64
CA THR A 33 -16.15 -10.06 -13.91
C THR A 33 -14.74 -9.55 -13.72
N ARG A 34 -13.82 -10.07 -14.51
CA ARG A 34 -12.39 -9.72 -14.46
C ARG A 34 -11.89 -9.35 -15.83
N ASP A 35 -11.23 -8.20 -15.95
CA ASP A 35 -10.48 -7.81 -17.13
C ASP A 35 -9.20 -7.07 -16.72
N TYR A 36 -8.32 -6.80 -17.69
CA TYR A 36 -7.07 -6.08 -17.45
C TYR A 36 -6.68 -5.16 -18.59
N PHE A 37 -5.82 -4.20 -18.28
CA PHE A 37 -5.21 -3.33 -19.27
C PHE A 37 -3.88 -2.78 -18.75
N TYR A 38 -3.13 -2.15 -19.63
CA TYR A 38 -1.95 -1.36 -19.29
C TYR A 38 -2.25 0.12 -19.46
N VAL A 39 -1.65 0.97 -18.61
CA VAL A 39 -1.85 2.42 -18.67
C VAL A 39 -0.60 3.17 -18.24
N GLY A 40 -0.47 4.41 -18.73
CA GLY A 40 0.71 5.24 -18.50
C GLY A 40 1.89 4.80 -19.38
N GLY A 41 3.07 5.22 -18.97
CA GLY A 41 4.31 4.93 -19.69
C GLY A 41 4.57 5.85 -20.87
N HIS A 42 5.79 5.75 -21.38
CA HIS A 42 6.28 6.45 -22.55
C HIS A 42 7.41 5.66 -23.19
N TYR A 43 7.76 6.00 -24.44
CA TYR A 43 8.92 5.43 -25.09
C TYR A 43 10.18 6.17 -24.68
N GLU A 44 11.19 5.42 -24.23
CA GLU A 44 12.50 5.90 -23.81
C GLU A 44 13.61 5.20 -24.56
N ASN A 45 14.64 5.93 -24.97
CA ASN A 45 15.84 5.37 -25.58
C ASN A 45 16.82 4.96 -24.48
N ILE A 46 17.02 3.67 -24.29
CA ILE A 46 17.89 3.11 -23.26
C ILE A 46 19.17 2.57 -23.92
N THR A 47 20.34 3.03 -23.42
CA THR A 47 21.64 2.54 -23.85
C THR A 47 22.12 1.45 -22.92
N THR A 48 22.39 0.26 -23.46
CA THR A 48 22.99 -0.86 -22.73
C THR A 48 24.24 -1.32 -23.48
N GLY A 49 25.39 -1.16 -22.88
CA GLY A 49 26.68 -1.35 -23.56
C GLY A 49 26.82 -0.40 -24.75
N ASN A 50 27.00 -0.94 -25.96
CA ASN A 50 27.18 -0.16 -27.20
C ASN A 50 25.87 -0.03 -28.01
N SER A 51 24.74 -0.46 -27.49
CA SER A 51 23.46 -0.45 -28.20
C SER A 51 22.45 0.46 -27.53
N THR A 52 21.80 1.33 -28.34
CA THR A 52 20.67 2.16 -27.90
C THR A 52 19.40 1.64 -28.56
N ASN A 53 18.41 1.28 -27.74
CA ASN A 53 17.14 0.76 -28.21
C ASN A 53 15.99 1.48 -27.51
N GLN A 54 14.83 1.51 -28.17
CA GLN A 54 13.64 2.14 -27.64
C GLN A 54 12.78 1.14 -26.87
N TYR A 55 12.38 1.50 -25.65
CA TYR A 55 11.51 0.70 -24.79
C TYR A 55 10.34 1.52 -24.30
N MET A 56 9.20 0.87 -24.03
CA MET A 56 8.10 1.50 -23.29
C MET A 56 8.34 1.27 -21.79
N ILE A 57 8.49 2.34 -21.02
CA ILE A 57 8.76 2.30 -19.59
C ILE A 57 7.71 3.08 -18.79
N GLY A 58 7.62 2.84 -17.48
CA GLY A 58 6.77 3.59 -16.57
C GLY A 58 5.27 3.33 -16.69
N HIS A 59 4.84 2.32 -17.47
CA HIS A 59 3.45 1.85 -17.50
C HIS A 59 3.18 0.87 -16.35
N ILE A 60 1.90 0.72 -16.01
CA ILE A 60 1.43 -0.22 -15.01
C ILE A 60 0.43 -1.21 -15.59
N TYR A 61 0.50 -2.45 -15.09
CA TYR A 61 -0.57 -3.43 -15.22
C TYR A 61 -1.69 -3.09 -14.27
N VAL A 62 -2.91 -3.14 -14.75
CA VAL A 62 -4.14 -2.88 -14.00
C VAL A 62 -5.12 -4.02 -14.23
N GLU A 63 -5.54 -4.66 -13.16
CA GLU A 63 -6.59 -5.67 -13.15
C GLU A 63 -7.85 -5.06 -12.56
N ARG A 64 -8.96 -5.11 -13.30
CA ARG A 64 -10.26 -4.63 -12.85
C ARG A 64 -11.14 -5.80 -12.47
N LEU A 65 -11.67 -5.76 -11.26
CA LEU A 65 -12.68 -6.66 -10.75
C LEU A 65 -13.99 -5.88 -10.59
N THR A 66 -15.06 -6.37 -11.23
CA THR A 66 -16.38 -5.71 -11.17
C THR A 66 -17.37 -6.63 -10.51
N PRO A 67 -18.01 -6.24 -9.40
CA PRO A 67 -19.02 -7.06 -8.75
C PRO A 67 -20.28 -7.21 -9.65
N PRO A 68 -21.10 -8.25 -9.45
CA PRO A 68 -22.34 -8.44 -10.20
C PRO A 68 -23.28 -7.23 -10.13
N LYS A 69 -23.23 -6.50 -9.03
CA LYS A 69 -24.00 -5.27 -8.81
C LYS A 69 -23.08 -4.19 -8.27
N VAL A 70 -22.78 -3.21 -9.09
CA VAL A 70 -22.07 -2.00 -8.67
C VAL A 70 -23.03 -1.08 -7.94
N THR A 71 -22.76 -0.76 -6.67
CA THR A 71 -23.59 0.12 -5.84
C THR A 71 -22.83 1.35 -5.36
N GLN A 72 -21.51 1.36 -5.53
CA GLN A 72 -20.64 2.43 -5.06
C GLN A 72 -20.34 3.42 -6.19
N PRO A 73 -20.34 4.74 -5.90
CA PRO A 73 -20.16 5.76 -6.93
C PRO A 73 -18.74 5.83 -7.47
N TYR A 74 -17.75 5.43 -6.68
CA TYR A 74 -16.34 5.47 -7.04
C TYR A 74 -15.68 4.12 -6.79
N PRO A 75 -14.82 3.66 -7.72
CA PRO A 75 -14.03 2.45 -7.52
C PRO A 75 -12.92 2.67 -6.49
N ILE A 76 -12.31 1.56 -6.04
CA ILE A 76 -11.13 1.54 -5.19
C ILE A 76 -9.91 1.09 -6.01
N ILE A 77 -8.82 1.84 -5.94
CA ILE A 77 -7.50 1.46 -6.47
C ILE A 77 -6.63 1.03 -5.30
N PHE A 78 -6.14 -0.21 -5.32
CA PHE A 78 -5.15 -0.71 -4.38
C PHE A 78 -3.74 -0.48 -4.90
N VAL A 79 -2.89 0.13 -4.05
CA VAL A 79 -1.49 0.41 -4.33
C VAL A 79 -0.64 -0.26 -3.26
N ALA A 80 0.02 -1.36 -3.63
CA ALA A 80 0.76 -2.21 -2.70
C ALA A 80 2.05 -1.56 -2.16
N GLY A 81 2.55 -2.05 -1.04
CA GLY A 81 3.81 -1.65 -0.42
C GLY A 81 5.05 -2.14 -1.16
N SER A 82 6.22 -1.96 -0.55
CA SER A 82 7.50 -2.41 -1.10
C SER A 82 7.52 -3.92 -1.33
N GLY A 83 8.05 -4.34 -2.47
CA GLY A 83 8.21 -5.76 -2.81
C GLY A 83 6.90 -6.51 -3.11
N GLN A 84 5.77 -5.83 -3.17
CA GLN A 84 4.44 -6.41 -3.32
C GLN A 84 3.72 -5.91 -4.58
N THR A 85 2.64 -6.62 -4.94
CA THR A 85 1.79 -6.33 -6.09
C THR A 85 0.31 -6.37 -5.71
N GLY A 86 -0.57 -6.11 -6.66
CA GLY A 86 -2.01 -6.23 -6.46
C GLY A 86 -2.49 -7.62 -6.04
N THR A 87 -1.69 -8.68 -6.27
CA THR A 87 -2.04 -10.05 -5.87
C THR A 87 -2.20 -10.21 -4.35
N ASN A 88 -1.50 -9.39 -3.56
CA ASN A 88 -1.55 -9.44 -2.09
C ASN A 88 -2.92 -9.03 -1.50
N PHE A 89 -3.80 -8.46 -2.33
CA PHE A 89 -5.18 -8.14 -1.94
C PHE A 89 -6.22 -9.12 -2.48
N LEU A 90 -5.82 -10.14 -3.27
CA LEU A 90 -6.74 -11.16 -3.80
C LEU A 90 -7.07 -12.22 -2.76
N THR A 91 -6.04 -12.81 -2.16
CA THR A 91 -6.13 -13.84 -1.12
C THR A 91 -5.05 -13.60 -0.08
N THR A 92 -5.29 -14.04 1.15
CA THR A 92 -4.28 -14.09 2.20
C THR A 92 -3.34 -15.29 2.00
N PRO A 93 -2.15 -15.31 2.62
CA PRO A 93 -1.20 -16.43 2.49
C PRO A 93 -1.74 -17.78 2.99
N ASP A 94 -2.70 -17.75 3.91
CA ASP A 94 -3.41 -18.91 4.43
C ASP A 94 -4.72 -19.23 3.67
N ASN A 95 -4.88 -18.67 2.45
CA ASN A 95 -5.97 -18.92 1.51
C ASN A 95 -7.36 -18.40 1.93
N ARG A 96 -7.46 -17.44 2.86
CA ARG A 96 -8.71 -16.71 3.09
C ARG A 96 -8.94 -15.68 1.96
N PRO A 97 -10.19 -15.26 1.71
CA PRO A 97 -10.46 -14.12 0.82
C PRO A 97 -9.72 -12.86 1.27
N GLY A 98 -9.07 -12.17 0.32
CA GLY A 98 -8.41 -10.90 0.59
C GLY A 98 -9.37 -9.70 0.51
N TRP A 99 -8.84 -8.53 0.79
CA TRP A 99 -9.61 -7.28 0.84
C TRP A 99 -10.34 -6.94 -0.47
N SER A 100 -9.83 -7.36 -1.63
CA SER A 100 -10.55 -7.18 -2.89
C SER A 100 -11.93 -7.84 -2.88
N THR A 101 -12.04 -9.06 -2.32
CA THR A 101 -13.31 -9.77 -2.19
C THR A 101 -14.27 -9.05 -1.23
N HIS A 102 -13.74 -8.55 -0.11
CA HIS A 102 -14.52 -7.76 0.86
C HIS A 102 -15.15 -6.53 0.18
N PHE A 103 -14.35 -5.69 -0.49
CA PHE A 103 -14.86 -4.48 -1.12
C PHE A 103 -15.76 -4.76 -2.34
N LEU A 104 -15.53 -5.85 -3.08
CA LEU A 104 -16.46 -6.31 -4.10
C LEU A 104 -17.83 -6.66 -3.50
N SER A 105 -17.87 -7.29 -2.31
CA SER A 105 -19.13 -7.62 -1.63
C SER A 105 -19.91 -6.37 -1.20
N LEU A 106 -19.20 -5.26 -0.92
CA LEU A 106 -19.78 -3.95 -0.65
C LEU A 106 -20.22 -3.18 -1.92
N GLY A 107 -20.02 -3.78 -3.10
CA GLY A 107 -20.45 -3.23 -4.38
C GLY A 107 -19.46 -2.24 -5.03
N TYR A 108 -18.21 -2.20 -4.58
CA TYR A 108 -17.15 -1.43 -5.24
C TYR A 108 -16.61 -2.16 -6.47
N VAL A 109 -16.33 -1.43 -7.53
CA VAL A 109 -15.36 -1.86 -8.55
C VAL A 109 -13.98 -1.73 -7.93
N VAL A 110 -13.14 -2.76 -8.09
CA VAL A 110 -11.79 -2.82 -7.51
C VAL A 110 -10.75 -2.87 -8.62
N TYR A 111 -9.73 -2.04 -8.50
CA TYR A 111 -8.54 -2.05 -9.34
C TYR A 111 -7.34 -2.53 -8.54
N LEU A 112 -6.75 -3.65 -8.97
CA LEU A 112 -5.50 -4.19 -8.44
C LEU A 112 -4.38 -3.86 -9.41
N THR A 113 -3.28 -3.31 -8.90
CA THR A 113 -2.23 -2.76 -9.75
C THR A 113 -0.87 -3.33 -9.39
N ASP A 114 -0.04 -3.53 -10.41
CA ASP A 114 1.39 -3.76 -10.23
C ASP A 114 2.11 -2.46 -10.59
N GLN A 115 2.88 -1.92 -9.66
CA GLN A 115 3.61 -0.66 -9.82
C GLN A 115 4.66 -0.76 -10.94
N PRO A 116 5.15 0.35 -11.51
CA PRO A 116 6.22 0.31 -12.50
C PRO A 116 7.41 -0.50 -12.01
N SER A 117 7.97 -1.33 -12.88
CA SER A 117 9.10 -2.23 -12.61
C SER A 117 8.82 -3.35 -11.61
N ARG A 118 7.54 -3.73 -11.39
CA ARG A 118 7.13 -4.83 -10.52
C ARG A 118 6.17 -5.79 -11.20
N GLY A 119 6.22 -7.06 -10.82
CA GLY A 119 5.24 -8.06 -11.22
C GLY A 119 5.02 -8.07 -12.75
N ARG A 120 3.79 -7.77 -13.16
CA ARG A 120 3.37 -7.71 -14.57
C ARG A 120 3.70 -6.37 -15.26
N SER A 121 4.29 -5.40 -14.54
CA SER A 121 4.78 -4.12 -15.08
C SER A 121 6.29 -4.21 -15.28
N PRO A 122 6.78 -4.36 -16.52
CA PRO A 122 8.16 -4.78 -16.77
C PRO A 122 9.19 -3.73 -16.36
N TRP A 123 10.35 -4.22 -15.92
CA TRP A 123 11.58 -3.46 -15.76
C TRP A 123 12.51 -3.75 -16.94
N TYR A 124 13.29 -2.75 -17.33
CA TYR A 124 14.30 -2.87 -18.39
C TYR A 124 15.67 -2.39 -17.88
N PRO A 125 16.80 -3.03 -18.29
CA PRO A 125 18.12 -2.53 -17.97
C PRO A 125 18.31 -1.08 -18.42
N GLY A 126 18.85 -0.22 -17.54
CA GLY A 126 19.10 1.19 -17.82
C GLY A 126 18.05 2.16 -17.25
N ILE A 127 16.95 1.66 -16.68
CA ILE A 127 15.96 2.50 -15.98
C ILE A 127 16.15 2.51 -14.45
N GLY A 128 17.37 2.38 -13.98
CA GLY A 128 17.73 2.27 -12.57
C GLY A 128 17.92 0.83 -12.11
N SER A 129 18.41 0.66 -10.90
CA SER A 129 18.64 -0.65 -10.28
C SER A 129 17.38 -1.19 -9.62
N ILE A 130 17.35 -2.50 -9.42
CA ILE A 130 16.31 -3.19 -8.67
C ILE A 130 16.85 -3.71 -7.34
N ALA A 131 15.99 -3.82 -6.34
CA ALA A 131 16.23 -4.44 -5.05
C ALA A 131 15.18 -5.52 -4.77
N ALA A 132 15.43 -6.35 -3.77
CA ALA A 132 14.49 -7.34 -3.26
C ALA A 132 14.65 -7.45 -1.74
N PHE A 133 13.62 -7.93 -1.06
CA PHE A 133 13.70 -8.27 0.36
C PHE A 133 14.13 -9.72 0.53
N ASP A 134 15.09 -9.95 1.41
CA ASP A 134 15.44 -11.28 1.88
C ASP A 134 14.46 -11.78 2.95
N THR A 135 14.53 -13.05 3.30
CA THR A 135 13.64 -13.68 4.29
C THR A 135 13.78 -13.03 5.65
N HIS A 136 15.00 -12.73 6.08
CA HIS A 136 15.25 -12.11 7.39
C HIS A 136 14.56 -10.75 7.55
N LYS A 137 14.61 -9.92 6.52
CA LYS A 137 13.89 -8.64 6.53
C LYS A 137 12.38 -8.84 6.58
N VAL A 138 11.85 -9.85 5.88
CA VAL A 138 10.42 -10.16 5.90
C VAL A 138 9.99 -10.68 7.27
N GLU A 139 10.76 -11.56 7.88
CA GLU A 139 10.50 -12.05 9.24
C GLU A 139 10.48 -10.92 10.26
N THR A 140 11.56 -10.15 10.29
CA THR A 140 11.78 -9.14 11.33
C THR A 140 10.79 -7.99 11.30
N LEU A 141 10.28 -7.63 10.12
CA LEU A 141 9.40 -6.46 9.95
C LEU A 141 7.93 -6.81 9.76
N PHE A 142 7.62 -8.02 9.23
CA PHE A 142 6.27 -8.29 8.75
C PHE A 142 5.62 -9.51 9.41
N THR A 143 6.32 -10.64 9.50
CA THR A 143 5.67 -11.92 9.78
C THR A 143 5.92 -12.47 11.18
N ALA A 144 7.04 -12.13 11.82
CA ALA A 144 7.39 -12.57 13.17
C ALA A 144 8.14 -11.48 13.98
N PRO A 145 7.71 -10.21 13.97
CA PRO A 145 8.42 -9.14 14.70
C PRO A 145 8.50 -9.39 16.21
N GLU A 146 7.55 -10.13 16.79
CA GLU A 146 7.53 -10.50 18.21
C GLU A 146 8.76 -11.29 18.65
N ASP A 147 9.36 -12.07 17.76
CA ASP A 147 10.56 -12.88 18.06
C ASP A 147 11.84 -12.03 18.07
N TYR A 148 11.81 -10.85 17.47
CA TYR A 148 12.96 -9.96 17.37
C TYR A 148 12.92 -8.76 18.32
N GLY A 149 11.75 -8.28 18.67
CA GLY A 149 11.58 -7.22 19.66
C GLY A 149 12.29 -5.90 19.30
N LEU A 150 12.32 -5.53 18.00
CA LEU A 150 13.11 -4.41 17.52
C LEU A 150 12.48 -3.03 17.80
N TRP A 151 11.23 -2.96 18.19
CA TRP A 151 10.52 -1.76 18.64
C TRP A 151 9.60 -2.12 19.82
N PRO A 152 9.17 -1.15 20.62
CA PRO A 152 8.45 -1.43 21.87
C PRO A 152 7.21 -2.31 21.70
N GLN A 153 6.41 -2.10 20.64
CA GLN A 153 5.15 -2.79 20.43
C GLN A 153 5.27 -4.13 19.69
N ALA A 154 6.48 -4.52 19.21
CA ALA A 154 6.69 -5.74 18.44
C ALA A 154 6.13 -6.99 19.14
N HIS A 155 6.29 -7.08 20.47
CA HIS A 155 5.84 -8.22 21.29
C HIS A 155 4.30 -8.40 21.31
N LEU A 156 3.54 -7.41 20.85
CA LEU A 156 2.07 -7.48 20.75
C LEU A 156 1.60 -8.20 19.50
N HIS A 157 2.48 -8.53 18.55
CA HIS A 157 2.11 -9.18 17.30
C HIS A 157 1.61 -10.61 17.54
N THR A 158 0.36 -10.90 17.15
CA THR A 158 -0.31 -12.17 17.38
C THR A 158 -1.25 -12.59 16.25
N GLN A 159 -1.35 -11.79 15.18
CA GLN A 159 -2.35 -11.99 14.14
C GLN A 159 -1.80 -12.63 12.86
N TRP A 160 -0.50 -12.91 12.77
CA TRP A 160 0.02 -13.66 11.64
C TRP A 160 -0.52 -15.10 11.63
N PRO A 161 -1.04 -15.61 10.48
CA PRO A 161 -1.72 -16.92 10.45
C PRO A 161 -0.78 -18.14 10.39
N GLY A 162 0.48 -18.00 10.75
CA GLY A 162 1.50 -19.06 10.76
C GLY A 162 2.58 -18.76 11.77
N THR A 163 3.75 -19.41 11.65
CA THR A 163 4.90 -19.14 12.51
C THR A 163 5.68 -17.90 12.11
N GLY A 164 5.45 -17.39 10.91
CA GLY A 164 6.18 -16.23 10.40
C GLY A 164 7.60 -16.49 9.89
N HIS A 165 8.06 -17.76 9.84
CA HIS A 165 9.43 -18.16 9.49
C HIS A 165 9.50 -19.03 8.22
N PRO A 166 10.65 -19.03 7.48
CA PRO A 166 10.87 -19.91 6.35
C PRO A 166 10.63 -21.38 6.67
N GLY A 167 9.93 -22.07 5.77
CA GLY A 167 9.51 -23.46 5.93
C GLY A 167 8.12 -23.62 6.55
N ASP A 168 7.53 -22.56 7.09
CA ASP A 168 6.09 -22.52 7.36
C ASP A 168 5.33 -22.29 6.04
N PRO A 169 4.30 -23.11 5.74
CA PRO A 169 3.56 -22.99 4.48
C PRO A 169 2.93 -21.60 4.24
N VAL A 170 2.56 -20.90 5.32
CA VAL A 170 1.98 -19.54 5.23
C VAL A 170 3.06 -18.51 4.91
N PHE A 171 4.21 -18.60 5.61
CA PHE A 171 5.37 -17.76 5.29
C PHE A 171 5.83 -17.98 3.85
N ASP A 172 6.01 -19.24 3.45
CA ASP A 172 6.50 -19.59 2.10
C ASP A 172 5.54 -19.09 1.02
N ALA A 173 4.22 -19.20 1.25
CA ALA A 173 3.20 -18.66 0.36
C ALA A 173 3.28 -17.13 0.27
N PHE A 174 3.46 -16.43 1.40
CA PHE A 174 3.64 -14.97 1.41
C PHE A 174 4.95 -14.56 0.74
N TYR A 175 6.07 -15.21 1.09
CA TYR A 175 7.36 -14.86 0.53
C TYR A 175 7.42 -15.08 -0.99
N ALA A 176 6.72 -16.10 -1.50
CA ALA A 176 6.58 -16.35 -2.94
C ALA A 176 5.86 -15.21 -3.70
N THR A 177 5.09 -14.35 -3.01
CA THR A 177 4.47 -13.16 -3.63
C THR A 177 5.41 -11.97 -3.70
N GLN A 178 6.57 -12.01 -3.03
CA GLN A 178 7.50 -10.90 -3.02
C GLN A 178 8.18 -10.76 -4.38
N VAL A 179 8.24 -9.54 -4.88
CA VAL A 179 8.83 -9.21 -6.18
C VAL A 179 9.93 -8.17 -6.02
N GLN A 180 10.78 -8.06 -7.04
CA GLN A 180 11.75 -6.96 -7.13
C GLN A 180 11.02 -5.61 -7.17
N LEU A 181 11.73 -4.56 -6.76
CA LEU A 181 11.26 -3.18 -6.80
C LEU A 181 12.37 -2.25 -7.30
N GLN A 182 11.97 -1.08 -7.82
CA GLN A 182 12.90 0.00 -8.15
C GLN A 182 13.64 0.44 -6.87
N ALA A 183 14.98 0.36 -6.89
CA ALA A 183 15.80 0.70 -5.73
C ALA A 183 15.95 2.22 -5.54
N ASP A 184 15.88 2.99 -6.64
CA ASP A 184 15.91 4.45 -6.59
C ASP A 184 14.53 5.00 -6.21
N LYS A 185 14.45 5.66 -5.06
CA LYS A 185 13.20 6.19 -4.51
C LYS A 185 12.62 7.32 -5.36
N LEU A 186 13.45 8.19 -5.92
CA LEU A 186 12.99 9.32 -6.73
C LEU A 186 12.41 8.82 -8.04
N ILE A 187 13.07 7.85 -8.70
CA ILE A 187 12.53 7.18 -9.89
C ILE A 187 11.22 6.47 -9.55
N SER A 188 11.18 5.76 -8.43
CA SER A 188 10.00 5.04 -7.97
C SER A 188 8.83 5.99 -7.72
N GLU A 189 9.03 7.06 -6.95
CA GLU A 189 7.99 8.05 -6.63
C GLU A 189 7.46 8.76 -7.87
N GLU A 190 8.36 9.19 -8.76
CA GLU A 190 8.01 9.89 -10.00
C GLU A 190 7.22 9.01 -10.98
N THR A 191 7.70 7.78 -11.22
CA THR A 191 7.04 6.87 -12.16
C THR A 191 5.70 6.39 -11.66
N ASN A 192 5.55 6.14 -10.35
CA ASN A 192 4.27 5.81 -9.74
C ASN A 192 3.29 6.98 -9.83
N ALA A 193 3.69 8.19 -9.46
CA ALA A 193 2.80 9.37 -9.53
C ALA A 193 2.26 9.57 -10.95
N LYS A 194 3.11 9.47 -11.98
CA LYS A 194 2.70 9.59 -13.39
C LYS A 194 1.77 8.47 -13.84
N ALA A 195 2.09 7.22 -13.50
CA ALA A 195 1.31 6.07 -13.94
C ALA A 195 -0.10 6.05 -13.32
N TYR A 196 -0.20 6.34 -12.02
CA TYR A 196 -1.51 6.40 -11.37
C TYR A 196 -2.31 7.66 -11.74
N ALA A 197 -1.67 8.78 -12.04
CA ALA A 197 -2.34 9.92 -12.65
C ALA A 197 -2.97 9.54 -13.99
N ALA A 198 -2.23 8.83 -14.86
CA ALA A 198 -2.75 8.32 -16.13
C ALA A 198 -3.88 7.29 -15.93
N LEU A 199 -3.81 6.46 -14.87
CA LEU A 199 -4.91 5.56 -14.52
C LEU A 199 -6.18 6.35 -14.16
N LEU A 200 -6.07 7.35 -13.29
CA LEU A 200 -7.21 8.20 -12.92
C LEU A 200 -7.77 8.98 -14.11
N ASP A 201 -6.91 9.48 -15.00
CA ASP A 201 -7.34 10.15 -16.24
C ASP A 201 -8.15 9.21 -17.15
N ARG A 202 -7.85 7.90 -17.12
CA ARG A 202 -8.55 6.87 -17.90
C ARG A 202 -9.87 6.40 -17.29
N ILE A 203 -9.90 6.21 -15.96
CA ILE A 203 -11.06 5.57 -15.29
C ILE A 203 -12.00 6.59 -14.62
N GLY A 204 -11.55 7.84 -14.44
CA GLY A 204 -12.28 8.87 -13.70
C GLY A 204 -12.01 8.84 -12.19
N PRO A 205 -12.89 9.48 -11.39
CA PRO A 205 -12.71 9.61 -9.95
C PRO A 205 -12.69 8.27 -9.22
N ALA A 206 -11.77 8.11 -8.24
CA ALA A 206 -11.58 6.88 -7.47
C ALA A 206 -11.13 7.17 -6.03
N HIS A 207 -11.29 6.19 -5.15
CA HIS A 207 -10.62 6.10 -3.86
C HIS A 207 -9.28 5.38 -4.02
N LEU A 208 -8.30 5.75 -3.20
CA LEU A 208 -7.02 5.05 -3.11
C LEU A 208 -6.94 4.33 -1.77
N ILE A 209 -6.49 3.07 -1.78
CA ILE A 209 -5.97 2.36 -0.60
C ILE A 209 -4.50 2.13 -0.88
N THR A 210 -3.63 2.82 -0.14
CA THR A 210 -2.18 2.72 -0.27
C THR A 210 -1.60 2.04 0.95
N HIS A 211 -0.54 1.26 0.78
CA HIS A 211 0.14 0.58 1.88
C HIS A 211 1.63 0.93 1.90
N SER A 212 2.18 1.23 3.07
CA SER A 212 3.62 1.35 3.29
C SER A 212 4.29 2.37 2.33
N GLN A 213 5.26 1.96 1.54
CA GLN A 213 5.94 2.78 0.53
C GLN A 213 4.97 3.54 -0.39
N ALA A 214 3.83 2.94 -0.70
CA ALA A 214 2.83 3.58 -1.54
C ALA A 214 2.13 4.78 -0.89
N GLY A 215 2.33 5.03 0.39
CA GLY A 215 1.88 6.26 1.05
C GLY A 215 2.43 7.51 0.37
N ALA A 216 3.76 7.58 0.13
CA ALA A 216 4.37 8.69 -0.60
C ALA A 216 3.77 8.87 -2.01
N TYR A 217 3.47 7.76 -2.70
CA TYR A 217 2.82 7.80 -4.01
C TYR A 217 1.39 8.33 -3.90
N GLY A 218 0.64 7.89 -2.88
CA GLY A 218 -0.72 8.37 -2.61
C GLY A 218 -0.78 9.89 -2.44
N TRP A 219 0.16 10.45 -1.71
CA TRP A 219 0.28 11.91 -1.55
C TRP A 219 0.55 12.61 -2.88
N ARG A 220 1.49 12.11 -3.67
CA ARG A 220 1.82 12.64 -5.00
C ARG A 220 0.65 12.52 -5.99
N ILE A 221 -0.07 11.40 -5.99
CA ILE A 221 -1.24 11.17 -6.84
C ILE A 221 -2.37 12.14 -6.46
N GLY A 222 -2.62 12.30 -5.16
CA GLY A 222 -3.62 13.24 -4.62
C GLY A 222 -3.27 14.69 -4.97
N ASP A 223 -2.00 15.06 -4.91
CA ASP A 223 -1.53 16.38 -5.33
C ASP A 223 -1.68 16.60 -6.84
N ALA A 224 -1.34 15.60 -7.66
CA ALA A 224 -1.41 15.70 -9.13
C ALA A 224 -2.85 15.65 -9.66
N ARG A 225 -3.79 14.99 -8.99
CA ARG A 225 -5.18 14.80 -9.44
C ARG A 225 -6.21 15.04 -8.31
N PRO A 226 -6.19 16.21 -7.63
CA PRO A 226 -7.03 16.46 -6.45
C PRO A 226 -8.54 16.42 -6.72
N ASN A 227 -8.96 16.51 -7.98
CA ASN A 227 -10.38 16.40 -8.36
C ASN A 227 -10.81 14.96 -8.62
N LEU A 228 -9.84 14.06 -8.93
CA LEU A 228 -10.10 12.65 -9.25
C LEU A 228 -9.85 11.73 -8.05
N VAL A 229 -8.95 12.06 -7.13
CA VAL A 229 -8.80 11.34 -5.87
C VAL A 229 -9.87 11.79 -4.89
N LYS A 230 -10.83 10.92 -4.59
CA LYS A 230 -11.97 11.21 -3.70
C LYS A 230 -11.64 11.03 -2.23
N ALA A 231 -10.82 10.03 -1.93
CA ALA A 231 -10.28 9.80 -0.60
C ALA A 231 -9.02 8.94 -0.68
N ILE A 232 -8.15 9.05 0.31
CA ILE A 232 -6.97 8.21 0.49
C ILE A 232 -7.09 7.50 1.84
N VAL A 233 -7.07 6.17 1.83
CA VAL A 233 -6.80 5.35 3.00
C VAL A 233 -5.34 4.94 2.93
N ALA A 234 -4.54 5.46 3.84
CA ALA A 234 -3.11 5.20 3.93
C ALA A 234 -2.85 4.22 5.07
N LEU A 235 -2.62 2.95 4.72
CA LEU A 235 -2.25 1.91 5.66
C LEU A 235 -0.74 2.04 5.93
N GLU A 236 -0.40 2.56 7.10
CA GLU A 236 1.00 2.75 7.52
C GLU A 236 1.87 3.39 6.45
N PRO A 237 1.56 4.62 6.04
CA PRO A 237 2.28 5.29 4.96
C PRO A 237 3.74 5.55 5.33
N SER A 238 4.65 5.50 4.34
CA SER A 238 6.04 5.94 4.53
C SER A 238 6.12 7.22 5.35
N GLY A 239 6.85 7.18 6.44
CA GLY A 239 6.95 8.23 7.45
C GLY A 239 8.17 8.03 8.35
N PRO A 240 8.30 8.85 9.38
CA PRO A 240 7.59 10.09 9.66
C PRO A 240 7.99 11.23 8.69
N PRO A 241 7.40 12.43 8.81
CA PRO A 241 7.79 13.58 7.96
C PRO A 241 9.26 13.96 8.11
N PHE A 242 9.93 14.31 7.00
CA PHE A 242 11.31 14.80 6.90
C PHE A 242 12.42 13.83 7.26
N GLU A 243 12.13 12.66 7.81
CA GLU A 243 13.12 11.67 8.24
C GLU A 243 12.61 10.24 8.11
N ASN A 244 13.51 9.29 8.24
CA ASN A 244 13.16 7.90 8.50
C ASN A 244 13.14 7.65 10.01
N ALA A 245 12.21 6.81 10.46
CA ALA A 245 12.27 6.21 11.78
C ALA A 245 12.74 4.76 11.68
N PHE A 246 13.07 4.16 12.81
CA PHE A 246 13.39 2.74 12.88
C PHE A 246 12.41 1.89 12.06
N PRO A 247 12.85 0.88 11.30
CA PRO A 247 14.24 0.38 11.21
C PRO A 247 15.11 1.10 10.19
N PHE A 248 14.68 2.23 9.67
CA PHE A 248 15.40 3.04 8.70
C PHE A 248 15.79 4.34 9.37
N GLU A 249 17.00 4.83 9.10
CA GLU A 249 17.50 6.06 9.68
C GLU A 249 17.86 7.10 8.60
N GLY A 250 17.97 8.36 9.02
CA GLY A 250 18.44 9.45 8.20
C GLY A 250 17.35 10.39 7.72
N ARG A 251 17.80 11.54 7.18
CA ARG A 251 16.94 12.56 6.57
C ARG A 251 16.37 12.04 5.26
N GLU A 252 15.08 12.22 5.08
CA GLU A 252 14.35 11.82 3.89
C GLU A 252 13.11 12.71 3.72
N ARG A 253 12.37 12.56 2.62
CA ARG A 253 11.13 13.32 2.37
C ARG A 253 11.31 14.83 2.54
N THR A 254 12.21 15.39 1.74
CA THR A 254 12.55 16.83 1.76
C THR A 254 11.31 17.74 1.66
N TRP A 255 10.22 17.25 1.04
CA TRP A 255 8.95 17.93 0.91
C TRP A 255 7.94 17.58 2.04
N GLY A 256 8.45 17.18 3.18
CA GLY A 256 7.67 16.77 4.34
C GLY A 256 7.25 15.31 4.30
N ILE A 257 6.28 14.97 3.47
CA ILE A 257 5.72 13.62 3.34
C ILE A 257 6.12 12.91 2.04
N THR A 258 6.92 13.54 1.19
CA THR A 258 7.40 13.03 -0.11
C THR A 258 8.85 13.42 -0.34
N ASP A 259 9.55 12.66 -1.17
CA ASP A 259 10.91 12.99 -1.63
C ASP A 259 10.89 13.97 -2.80
N LEU A 260 9.85 13.93 -3.62
CA LEU A 260 9.63 14.83 -4.74
C LEU A 260 8.56 15.89 -4.41
N GLU A 261 8.56 16.95 -5.19
CA GLU A 261 7.73 18.14 -5.00
C GLU A 261 6.23 17.82 -4.90
N VAL A 262 5.59 18.41 -3.88
CA VAL A 262 4.15 18.56 -3.73
C VAL A 262 3.78 20.03 -3.61
N THR A 263 2.56 20.36 -3.96
CA THR A 263 2.10 21.75 -4.06
C THR A 263 1.79 22.35 -2.70
N TYR A 264 2.58 23.33 -2.28
CA TYR A 264 2.33 24.15 -1.09
C TYR A 264 1.68 25.50 -1.40
N GLU A 265 1.01 26.06 -0.42
CA GLU A 265 0.48 27.42 -0.40
C GLU A 265 0.80 28.09 0.96
N PRO A 266 1.58 29.19 1.00
CA PRO A 266 2.32 29.77 -0.14
C PRO A 266 3.31 28.77 -0.75
N THR A 267 3.65 28.96 -2.02
CA THR A 267 4.57 28.07 -2.74
C THR A 267 5.87 27.89 -1.97
N ALA A 268 6.34 26.65 -1.85
CA ALA A 268 7.64 26.34 -1.27
C ALA A 268 8.77 26.74 -2.23
N GLY A 269 9.90 27.16 -1.67
CA GLY A 269 11.09 27.48 -2.44
C GLY A 269 11.70 26.26 -3.15
N PRO A 270 12.63 26.47 -4.07
CA PRO A 270 13.29 25.35 -4.78
C PRO A 270 13.85 24.32 -3.81
N ASN A 271 13.59 23.03 -4.09
CA ASN A 271 13.99 21.91 -3.23
C ASN A 271 13.51 22.04 -1.76
N ALA A 272 12.37 22.67 -1.55
CA ALA A 272 11.75 22.87 -0.24
C ALA A 272 12.65 23.59 0.79
N THR A 273 13.59 24.42 0.36
CA THR A 273 14.61 25.06 1.21
C THR A 273 14.02 26.03 2.25
N ASP A 274 12.77 26.42 2.12
CA ASP A 274 12.03 27.28 3.02
C ASP A 274 10.92 26.53 3.82
N LEU A 275 10.95 25.22 3.82
CA LEU A 275 10.21 24.41 4.77
C LEU A 275 11.04 24.27 6.06
N TYR A 276 11.03 25.33 6.85
CA TYR A 276 11.70 25.29 8.16
C TYR A 276 10.99 24.33 9.09
N THR A 277 11.75 23.64 9.92
CA THR A 277 11.23 22.56 10.77
C THR A 277 11.45 22.83 12.25
N VAL A 278 10.59 22.23 13.08
CA VAL A 278 10.69 22.21 14.53
C VAL A 278 10.47 20.77 15.01
N THR A 279 11.20 20.36 16.04
CA THR A 279 10.98 19.05 16.67
C THR A 279 10.00 19.20 17.81
N ILE A 280 8.95 18.39 17.78
CA ILE A 280 7.97 18.24 18.85
C ILE A 280 8.33 16.99 19.65
N ALA A 281 8.41 17.11 20.97
CA ALA A 281 8.73 15.99 21.85
C ALA A 281 7.77 14.83 21.66
N ALA A 282 8.26 13.60 21.83
CA ALA A 282 7.47 12.39 21.86
C ALA A 282 6.34 12.49 22.89
N LYS A 283 5.21 11.86 22.60
CA LYS A 283 4.05 11.85 23.52
C LYS A 283 4.33 11.00 24.77
N ASP A 284 5.18 10.00 24.68
CA ASP A 284 5.62 9.10 25.75
C ASP A 284 6.92 8.37 25.37
N GLU A 285 7.36 7.40 26.19
CA GLU A 285 8.61 6.65 25.98
C GLU A 285 8.53 5.61 24.85
N GLU A 286 7.33 5.23 24.43
CA GLU A 286 7.11 4.24 23.36
C GLU A 286 7.02 4.87 21.96
N HIS A 287 7.01 6.21 21.90
CA HIS A 287 6.84 6.97 20.67
C HIS A 287 8.06 7.84 20.35
N THR A 288 8.26 8.15 19.08
CA THR A 288 9.33 9.03 18.64
C THR A 288 8.90 10.50 18.71
N SER A 289 9.86 11.43 18.77
CA SER A 289 9.60 12.86 18.53
C SER A 289 9.18 13.09 17.09
N CYS A 290 8.41 14.15 16.83
CA CYS A 290 7.95 14.49 15.49
C CYS A 290 8.68 15.71 14.94
N ILE A 291 9.07 15.66 13.67
CA ILE A 291 9.50 16.85 12.93
C ILE A 291 8.30 17.43 12.19
N LEU A 292 7.92 18.65 12.52
CA LEU A 292 6.83 19.39 11.89
C LEU A 292 7.37 20.66 11.24
N GLN A 293 6.52 21.40 10.49
CA GLN A 293 6.89 22.70 10.00
C GLN A 293 6.99 23.71 11.17
N ALA A 294 7.95 24.60 11.11
CA ALA A 294 7.95 25.80 11.96
C ALA A 294 6.84 26.76 11.50
N GLU A 295 6.25 27.48 12.46
CA GLU A 295 5.20 28.45 12.12
C GLU A 295 5.78 29.75 11.48
N PRO A 296 5.07 30.34 10.50
CA PRO A 296 3.78 29.91 9.95
C PRO A 296 3.93 28.72 8.97
N ALA A 297 3.18 27.65 9.22
CA ALA A 297 3.22 26.46 8.39
C ALA A 297 2.58 26.70 7.00
N LYS A 298 3.19 26.13 5.96
CA LYS A 298 2.62 26.13 4.61
C LYS A 298 1.57 25.00 4.49
N ARG A 299 0.51 25.25 3.74
CA ARG A 299 -0.55 24.29 3.49
C ARG A 299 -0.24 23.41 2.28
N LEU A 300 -0.61 22.15 2.32
CA LEU A 300 -0.63 21.24 1.18
C LEU A 300 -1.86 21.58 0.32
N LYS A 301 -1.68 22.49 -0.64
CA LYS A 301 -2.76 23.13 -1.41
C LYS A 301 -3.75 22.16 -2.04
N ASN A 302 -3.23 21.14 -2.70
CA ASN A 302 -4.05 20.19 -3.44
C ASN A 302 -4.56 19.07 -2.53
N LEU A 303 -3.71 18.52 -1.66
CA LEU A 303 -4.08 17.46 -0.72
C LEU A 303 -5.11 17.93 0.33
N SER A 304 -5.13 19.22 0.67
CA SER A 304 -6.18 19.76 1.58
C SER A 304 -7.61 19.64 1.02
N ARG A 305 -7.76 19.21 -0.23
CA ARG A 305 -9.06 18.95 -0.89
C ARG A 305 -9.44 17.47 -0.88
N VAL A 306 -8.57 16.61 -0.36
CA VAL A 306 -8.73 15.16 -0.36
C VAL A 306 -8.95 14.70 1.09
N LYS A 307 -9.96 13.87 1.30
CA LYS A 307 -10.20 13.22 2.59
C LYS A 307 -9.17 12.12 2.82
N VAL A 308 -8.60 12.07 4.02
CA VAL A 308 -7.54 11.10 4.36
C VAL A 308 -7.90 10.32 5.61
N LEU A 309 -7.67 9.01 5.57
CA LEU A 309 -7.61 8.13 6.73
C LEU A 309 -6.21 7.53 6.81
N VAL A 310 -5.52 7.73 7.93
CA VAL A 310 -4.30 6.98 8.24
C VAL A 310 -4.67 5.86 9.19
N VAL A 311 -4.26 4.63 8.87
CA VAL A 311 -4.52 3.44 9.69
C VAL A 311 -3.19 2.87 10.15
N THR A 312 -3.05 2.63 11.45
CA THR A 312 -1.82 2.10 12.05
C THR A 312 -2.14 0.90 12.94
N ALA A 313 -1.38 -0.17 12.79
CA ALA A 313 -1.53 -1.40 13.53
C ALA A 313 -0.80 -1.36 14.88
N GLU A 314 -1.37 -2.03 15.90
CA GLU A 314 -0.89 -1.98 17.27
C GLU A 314 0.56 -2.48 17.43
N ALA A 315 0.92 -3.55 16.72
CA ALA A 315 2.23 -4.20 16.87
C ALA A 315 3.23 -3.85 15.75
N SER A 316 2.88 -2.94 14.86
CA SER A 316 3.73 -2.56 13.73
C SER A 316 4.90 -1.65 14.15
N PHE A 317 5.99 -1.70 13.35
CA PHE A 317 7.08 -0.74 13.47
C PHE A 317 6.67 0.71 13.11
N HIS A 318 5.48 0.90 12.55
CA HIS A 318 4.87 2.20 12.29
C HIS A 318 4.24 2.83 13.54
N GLN A 319 3.83 2.01 14.50
CA GLN A 319 3.13 2.47 15.69
C GLN A 319 3.85 3.59 16.45
N PRO A 320 5.19 3.55 16.62
CA PRO A 320 5.90 4.61 17.29
C PRO A 320 5.86 5.99 16.62
N TYR A 321 5.53 6.11 15.31
CA TYR A 321 5.74 7.36 14.58
C TYR A 321 4.62 7.80 13.61
N ASP A 322 3.65 6.97 13.25
CA ASP A 322 2.61 7.37 12.27
C ASP A 322 1.76 8.55 12.74
N TYR A 323 1.63 8.73 14.05
CA TYR A 323 0.97 9.92 14.59
C TYR A 323 1.66 11.23 14.16
N CYS A 324 2.97 11.22 13.90
CA CYS A 324 3.71 12.36 13.38
C CYS A 324 3.24 12.74 11.96
N THR A 325 2.99 11.74 11.12
CA THR A 325 2.41 11.95 9.78
C THR A 325 1.02 12.59 9.87
N VAL A 326 0.19 12.14 10.82
CA VAL A 326 -1.13 12.71 11.06
C VAL A 326 -1.03 14.17 11.54
N LEU A 327 -0.14 14.45 12.50
CA LEU A 327 0.09 15.82 12.98
C LEU A 327 0.54 16.75 11.86
N TYR A 328 1.47 16.30 11.02
CA TYR A 328 1.95 17.07 9.88
C TYR A 328 0.84 17.36 8.86
N LEU A 329 0.05 16.36 8.48
CA LEU A 329 -1.06 16.52 7.55
C LEU A 329 -2.08 17.53 8.09
N ARG A 330 -2.43 17.46 9.37
CA ARG A 330 -3.32 18.42 10.03
C ARG A 330 -2.75 19.83 10.03
N GLN A 331 -1.47 19.98 10.42
CA GLN A 331 -0.77 21.29 10.37
C GLN A 331 -0.78 21.86 8.95
N ALA A 332 -0.58 21.01 7.94
CA ALA A 332 -0.58 21.41 6.54
C ALA A 332 -2.01 21.57 5.95
N GLY A 333 -3.06 21.53 6.78
CA GLY A 333 -4.44 21.81 6.41
C GLY A 333 -5.18 20.71 5.68
N VAL A 334 -4.69 19.45 5.78
CA VAL A 334 -5.38 18.26 5.26
C VAL A 334 -6.38 17.75 6.29
N GLU A 335 -7.61 17.45 5.83
CA GLU A 335 -8.61 16.78 6.66
C GLU A 335 -8.24 15.30 6.80
N VAL A 336 -7.66 14.92 7.95
CA VAL A 336 -7.18 13.57 8.21
C VAL A 336 -7.76 13.01 9.51
N GLU A 337 -8.35 11.81 9.39
CA GLU A 337 -8.71 10.96 10.51
C GLU A 337 -7.56 9.98 10.78
N PHE A 338 -7.37 9.61 12.06
CA PHE A 338 -6.39 8.62 12.48
C PHE A 338 -7.11 7.43 13.12
N LEU A 339 -6.90 6.26 12.55
CA LEU A 339 -7.39 4.99 13.07
C LEU A 339 -6.20 4.21 13.62
N ASP A 340 -5.91 4.42 14.90
CA ASP A 340 -5.02 3.54 15.66
C ASP A 340 -5.82 2.29 16.04
N LEU A 341 -5.45 1.15 15.46
CA LEU A 341 -6.18 -0.10 15.65
C LEU A 341 -6.16 -0.56 17.13
N GLY A 342 -5.04 -0.37 17.81
CA GLY A 342 -4.91 -0.66 19.22
C GLY A 342 -5.89 0.12 20.10
N GLU A 343 -6.07 1.43 19.83
CA GLU A 343 -7.00 2.29 20.56
C GLU A 343 -8.47 1.90 20.36
N VAL A 344 -8.83 1.39 19.18
CA VAL A 344 -10.20 0.94 18.90
C VAL A 344 -10.45 -0.54 19.21
N GLY A 345 -9.49 -1.21 19.86
CA GLY A 345 -9.63 -2.59 20.33
C GLY A 345 -9.40 -3.66 19.25
N VAL A 346 -8.84 -3.31 18.09
CA VAL A 346 -8.36 -4.25 17.08
C VAL A 346 -6.90 -4.54 17.38
N ARG A 347 -6.64 -5.71 17.97
CA ARG A 347 -5.38 -6.00 18.64
C ARG A 347 -4.49 -6.96 17.87
N GLY A 348 -3.18 -6.83 18.10
CA GLY A 348 -2.15 -7.79 17.70
C GLY A 348 -1.74 -7.75 16.25
N ASN A 349 -2.17 -6.76 15.48
CA ASN A 349 -1.80 -6.62 14.07
C ASN A 349 -0.42 -6.01 13.91
N GLY A 350 0.34 -6.54 12.95
CA GLY A 350 1.58 -5.97 12.43
C GLY A 350 1.37 -5.21 11.13
N HIS A 351 2.48 -4.97 10.41
CA HIS A 351 2.52 -4.18 9.19
C HIS A 351 1.65 -4.76 8.04
N MET A 352 1.43 -6.07 8.05
CA MET A 352 0.64 -6.77 7.01
C MET A 352 -0.83 -6.94 7.40
N MET A 353 -1.40 -5.99 8.15
CA MET A 353 -2.72 -6.03 8.75
C MET A 353 -3.85 -6.54 7.84
N PHE A 354 -3.77 -6.30 6.53
CA PHE A 354 -4.77 -6.73 5.56
C PHE A 354 -4.70 -8.22 5.17
N MET A 355 -3.64 -8.93 5.60
CA MET A 355 -3.44 -10.37 5.40
C MET A 355 -3.60 -11.18 6.67
N GLU A 356 -3.56 -10.53 7.82
CA GLU A 356 -3.60 -11.15 9.14
C GLU A 356 -4.99 -11.67 9.51
N LEU A 357 -5.08 -12.46 10.60
CA LEU A 357 -6.27 -13.25 10.95
C LEU A 357 -7.54 -12.41 11.08
N ASN A 358 -7.44 -11.21 11.63
CA ASN A 358 -8.55 -10.26 11.81
C ASN A 358 -8.60 -9.16 10.73
N GLY A 359 -7.91 -9.34 9.60
CA GLY A 359 -7.84 -8.35 8.51
C GLY A 359 -9.20 -7.92 7.95
N GLU A 360 -10.22 -8.80 7.99
CA GLU A 360 -11.59 -8.46 7.58
C GLU A 360 -12.23 -7.41 8.51
N GLN A 361 -11.99 -7.51 9.83
CA GLN A 361 -12.48 -6.52 10.79
C GLN A 361 -11.90 -5.12 10.50
N ILE A 362 -10.66 -5.05 10.03
CA ILE A 362 -10.03 -3.79 9.63
C ILE A 362 -10.65 -3.28 8.33
N ALA A 363 -10.91 -4.17 7.37
CA ALA A 363 -11.61 -3.82 6.13
C ALA A 363 -13.01 -3.26 6.39
N ASP A 364 -13.75 -3.79 7.39
CA ASP A 364 -15.03 -3.26 7.84
C ASP A 364 -14.91 -1.81 8.35
N GLN A 365 -13.87 -1.50 9.15
CA GLN A 365 -13.61 -0.13 9.62
C GLN A 365 -13.35 0.84 8.47
N VAL A 366 -12.53 0.41 7.50
CA VAL A 366 -12.24 1.20 6.29
C VAL A 366 -13.49 1.38 5.44
N GLY A 367 -14.28 0.32 5.24
CA GLY A 367 -15.57 0.37 4.53
C GLY A 367 -16.55 1.33 5.20
N ALA A 368 -16.69 1.26 6.51
CA ALA A 368 -17.53 2.17 7.28
C ALA A 368 -17.04 3.63 7.18
N TRP A 369 -15.73 3.85 7.13
CA TRP A 369 -15.18 5.18 6.91
C TRP A 369 -15.56 5.73 5.53
N PHE A 370 -15.42 4.95 4.45
CA PHE A 370 -15.85 5.36 3.11
C PHE A 370 -17.33 5.70 3.06
N GLU A 371 -18.19 4.95 3.75
CA GLU A 371 -19.63 5.25 3.82
C GLU A 371 -19.90 6.63 4.44
N ARG A 372 -19.16 6.99 5.50
CA ARG A 372 -19.29 8.32 6.13
C ARG A 372 -18.87 9.48 5.21
N GLN A 373 -17.98 9.21 4.22
CA GLN A 373 -17.53 10.24 3.28
C GLN A 373 -18.54 10.55 2.16
N LYS A 374 -19.63 9.81 2.06
CA LYS A 374 -20.70 10.04 1.08
C LYS A 374 -21.71 11.11 1.52
N ALA A 375 -21.76 11.39 2.80
CA ALA A 375 -22.63 12.43 3.39
C ALA A 375 -21.98 13.84 3.28
#